data_aa2706f6bafb2300a6f2c65832da80c6
#
_entry.id   aa2706f6bafb2300a6f2c65832da80c6
#
_cell.length_a   1.000
_cell.length_b   1.000
_cell.length_c   1.000
_cell.angle_alpha   90.00
_cell.angle_beta   90.00
_cell.angle_gamma   90.00
#
_symmetry.space_group_name_H-M   'P 1'
#
loop_
_entity.id
_entity.type
_entity.pdbx_description
1 polymer ?
#
loop_
_entity_poly.entity_id
_entity_poly.type
_entity_poly.pdbx_seq_one_letter_code
_entity_poly.pdbx_strand_id
1 'polypeptide(L)' 'ITELLDRLPARQRHVIVQQHVVGMSVQEVATRLGISCGATKTHGHRARGALRTSLTAA' A
#
# COMPACT_ATOMS: atom_id res chain seq x y z
N ILE A 1 -2.57 8.44 -11.64
CA ILE A 1 -2.19 7.70 -10.42
C ILE A 1 -2.81 6.30 -10.36
N THR A 2 -3.97 6.14 -10.93
CA THR A 2 -4.63 4.83 -10.99
C THR A 2 -3.75 3.81 -11.69
N GLU A 3 -3.08 4.20 -12.78
CA GLU A 3 -2.20 3.32 -13.51
C GLU A 3 -1.01 2.86 -12.68
N LEU A 4 -0.46 3.76 -11.84
CA LEU A 4 0.65 3.42 -10.96
C LEU A 4 0.20 2.42 -9.90
N LEU A 5 -1.00 2.59 -9.35
CA LEU A 5 -1.55 1.66 -8.38
C LEU A 5 -1.78 0.28 -8.98
N ASP A 6 -2.24 0.23 -10.23
CA ASP A 6 -2.50 -1.03 -10.92
C ASP A 6 -1.22 -1.85 -11.15
N ARG A 7 -0.05 -1.20 -11.16
CA ARG A 7 1.23 -1.89 -11.33
C ARG A 7 1.71 -2.55 -10.05
N LEU A 8 1.12 -2.23 -8.91
CA LEU A 8 1.54 -2.80 -7.63
C LEU A 8 0.96 -4.20 -7.45
N PRO A 9 1.69 -5.11 -6.78
CA PRO A 9 1.11 -6.38 -6.35
C PRO A 9 -0.16 -6.13 -5.56
N ALA A 10 -1.12 -7.05 -5.67
CA ALA A 10 -2.46 -6.86 -5.08
C ALA A 10 -2.41 -6.49 -3.60
N ARG A 11 -1.57 -7.17 -2.81
CA ARG A 11 -1.51 -6.91 -1.37
C ARG A 11 -0.97 -5.50 -1.08
N GLN A 12 0.07 -5.09 -1.79
CA GLN A 12 0.64 -3.75 -1.64
C GLN A 12 -0.38 -2.67 -2.04
N ARG A 13 -1.09 -2.90 -3.13
CA ARG A 13 -2.13 -1.99 -3.60
C ARG A 13 -3.25 -1.86 -2.57
N HIS A 14 -3.72 -2.99 -2.00
CA HIS A 14 -4.75 -2.95 -0.98
C HIS A 14 -4.33 -2.13 0.23
N VAL A 15 -3.12 -2.33 0.71
CA VAL A 15 -2.63 -1.60 1.88
C VAL A 15 -2.57 -0.10 1.60
N ILE A 16 -1.99 0.30 0.48
CA ILE A 16 -1.83 1.72 0.17
C ILE A 16 -3.19 2.41 -0.02
N VAL A 17 -4.13 1.74 -0.68
CA VAL A 17 -5.46 2.29 -0.89
C VAL A 17 -6.21 2.44 0.43
N GLN A 18 -6.19 1.42 1.29
CA GLN A 18 -6.88 1.47 2.57
C GLN A 18 -6.31 2.55 3.48
N GLN A 19 -4.98 2.72 3.50
CA GLN A 19 -4.36 3.72 4.36
C GLN A 19 -4.50 5.15 3.84
N HIS A 20 -4.31 5.37 2.56
CA HIS A 20 -4.19 6.72 2.01
C HIS A 20 -5.42 7.23 1.30
N VAL A 21 -6.27 6.36 0.78
CA VAL A 21 -7.51 6.77 0.14
C VAL A 21 -8.68 6.70 1.13
N VAL A 22 -8.78 5.59 1.85
CA VAL A 22 -9.85 5.39 2.84
C VAL A 22 -9.50 6.03 4.19
N GLY A 23 -8.21 6.12 4.51
CA GLY A 23 -7.74 6.77 5.75
C GLY A 23 -7.67 5.84 6.95
N MET A 24 -7.55 4.54 6.73
CA MET A 24 -7.46 3.56 7.81
C MET A 24 -6.06 3.53 8.42
N SER A 25 -5.99 3.23 9.72
CA SER A 25 -4.73 3.02 10.41
C SER A 25 -4.10 1.69 10.02
N VAL A 26 -2.79 1.53 10.32
CA VAL A 26 -2.09 0.26 10.08
C VAL A 26 -2.82 -0.90 10.77
N GLN A 27 -3.24 -0.70 12.02
CA GLN A 27 -3.92 -1.74 12.78
C GLN A 27 -5.26 -2.12 12.15
N GLU A 28 -6.02 -1.15 11.70
CA GLU A 28 -7.30 -1.38 11.04
C GLU A 28 -7.12 -2.14 9.72
N VAL A 29 -6.12 -1.75 8.93
CA VAL A 29 -5.82 -2.43 7.67
C VAL A 29 -5.40 -3.86 7.92
N ALA A 30 -4.51 -4.08 8.91
CA ALA A 30 -4.05 -5.42 9.27
C ALA A 30 -5.23 -6.33 9.63
N THR A 31 -6.12 -5.82 10.47
CA THR A 31 -7.31 -6.57 10.89
C THR A 31 -8.20 -6.91 9.69
N ARG A 32 -8.44 -5.94 8.84
CA ARG A 32 -9.32 -6.10 7.68
C ARG A 32 -8.77 -7.11 6.67
N LEU A 33 -7.46 -7.09 6.46
CA LEU A 33 -6.82 -8.00 5.51
C LEU A 33 -6.43 -9.35 6.11
N GLY A 34 -6.54 -9.49 7.43
CA GLY A 34 -6.17 -10.75 8.11
C GLY A 34 -4.67 -11.01 8.12
N ILE A 35 -3.86 -9.95 8.19
CA ILE A 35 -2.40 -10.04 8.24
C ILE A 35 -1.87 -9.32 9.48
N SER A 36 -0.58 -9.51 9.79
CA SER A 36 0.03 -8.83 10.93
C SER A 36 0.26 -7.36 10.65
N CYS A 37 0.40 -6.56 11.72
CA CYS A 37 0.75 -5.15 11.57
C CYS A 37 2.12 -4.99 10.93
N GLY A 38 3.08 -5.88 11.24
CA GLY A 38 4.39 -5.86 10.61
C GLY A 38 4.32 -6.08 9.11
N ALA A 39 3.51 -7.05 8.67
CA ALA A 39 3.31 -7.31 7.25
C ALA A 39 2.64 -6.11 6.58
N THR A 40 1.66 -5.49 7.24
CA THR A 40 0.98 -4.31 6.72
C THR A 40 1.96 -3.16 6.50
N LYS A 41 2.83 -2.90 7.47
CA LYS A 41 3.85 -1.86 7.37
C LYS A 41 4.82 -2.15 6.22
N THR A 42 5.24 -3.41 6.07
CA THR A 42 6.14 -3.83 4.99
C THR A 42 5.50 -3.60 3.63
N HIS A 43 4.26 -4.03 3.45
CA HIS A 43 3.54 -3.82 2.19
C HIS A 43 3.38 -2.34 1.88
N GLY A 44 3.02 -1.53 2.87
CA GLY A 44 2.88 -0.09 2.70
C GLY A 44 4.20 0.58 2.33
N HIS A 45 5.28 0.18 2.98
CA HIS A 45 6.62 0.71 2.71
C HIS A 45 7.05 0.38 1.27
N ARG A 46 6.86 -0.86 0.85
CA ARG A 46 7.21 -1.29 -0.51
C ARG A 46 6.36 -0.58 -1.56
N ALA A 47 5.07 -0.41 -1.29
CA ALA A 47 4.17 0.29 -2.21
C ALA A 47 4.60 1.75 -2.38
N ARG A 48 4.90 2.44 -1.28
CA ARG A 48 5.34 3.83 -1.34
C ARG A 48 6.67 3.96 -2.07
N GLY A 49 7.59 3.02 -1.85
CA GLY A 49 8.87 3.00 -2.55
C GLY A 49 8.70 2.80 -4.05
N ALA A 50 7.84 1.88 -4.46
CA ALA A 50 7.57 1.61 -5.86
C ALA A 50 6.93 2.83 -6.54
N LEU A 51 5.96 3.47 -5.87
CA LEU A 51 5.31 4.66 -6.42
C LEU A 51 6.28 5.82 -6.54
N ARG A 52 7.14 6.02 -5.52
CA ARG A 52 8.15 7.06 -5.57
C ARG A 52 9.11 6.86 -6.74
N THR A 53 9.57 5.63 -6.93
CA THR A 53 10.47 5.29 -8.05
C THR A 53 9.81 5.55 -9.38
N SER A 54 8.55 5.17 -9.54
CA SER A 54 7.80 5.39 -10.78
C SER A 54 7.64 6.87 -11.09
N LEU A 55 7.33 7.67 -10.08
CA LEU A 55 7.16 9.12 -10.25
C LEU A 55 8.50 9.80 -10.56
N THR A 56 9.58 9.33 -9.96
CA THR A 56 10.92 9.91 -10.15
C THR A 56 11.51 9.52 -11.50
N ALA A 57 11.25 8.29 -11.94
CA ALA A 57 11.77 7.77 -13.20
C ALA A 57 11.11 8.40 -14.42
N ALA A 58 9.96 9.00 -14.24
CA ALA A 58 9.29 9.69 -15.31
C ALA A 58 9.95 11.06 -15.56
#